data_d780f46524bade34cee351d6dc810f96
#
_entry.id   d780f46524bade34cee351d6dc810f96
#
_cell.length_a   1.000
_cell.length_b   1.000
_cell.length_c   1.000
_cell.angle_alpha   90.00
_cell.angle_beta   90.00
_cell.angle_gamma   90.00
#
_symmetry.space_group_name_H-M   'P 1'
#
loop_
_entity.id
_entity.type
_entity.pdbx_description
1 polymer ?
#
loop_
_entity_poly.entity_id
_entity_poly.type
_entity_poly.pdbx_seq_one_letter_code
_entity_poly.pdbx_strand_id
1 'polypeptide(L)'
;MIAPNKQNLLLLKTTLKSQQNGHRLLKEKRSGLILSFLQLAKQGKKLESEISTNRQAILSSYLQSLNLVSPASINLSLDFQPVLELVSSKKKISGVSIIELTAKLNLPNRQNLRLPIQITLANFANLFPNLITLSQLKTSCQSLALEIKKVARQINNLEQKTNQTQLDLKFIKQALDERSNLEKATLIKTFS
;
A
#
# COMPACT_ATOMS: atom_id res chain seq x y z
N MET A 1 -14.00 -32.11 -19.24
CA MET A 1 -13.45 -33.22 -18.42
C MET A 1 -12.10 -33.62 -18.96
N ILE A 2 -11.11 -33.81 -18.08
CA ILE A 2 -9.75 -34.21 -18.46
C ILE A 2 -9.72 -35.74 -18.57
N ALA A 3 -9.20 -36.29 -19.67
CA ALA A 3 -9.14 -37.73 -19.88
C ALA A 3 -8.24 -38.40 -18.80
N PRO A 4 -8.67 -39.50 -18.17
CA PRO A 4 -7.92 -40.21 -17.15
C PRO A 4 -6.76 -41.02 -17.77
N ASN A 5 -5.58 -40.40 -17.81
CA ASN A 5 -4.34 -41.06 -18.23
C ASN A 5 -3.16 -40.65 -17.31
N LYS A 6 -2.07 -41.43 -17.36
CA LYS A 6 -0.88 -41.20 -16.54
C LYS A 6 -0.18 -39.88 -16.84
N GLN A 7 -0.24 -39.40 -18.09
CA GLN A 7 0.33 -38.10 -18.47
C GLN A 7 -0.43 -36.94 -17.82
N ASN A 8 -1.78 -36.96 -17.90
CA ASN A 8 -2.61 -35.93 -17.28
C ASN A 8 -2.48 -35.93 -15.75
N LEU A 9 -2.34 -37.11 -15.13
CA LEU A 9 -2.05 -37.21 -13.70
C LEU A 9 -0.73 -36.51 -13.32
N LEU A 10 0.32 -36.70 -14.10
CA LEU A 10 1.64 -36.10 -13.85
C LEU A 10 1.57 -34.57 -14.05
N LEU A 11 0.90 -34.14 -15.12
CA LEU A 11 0.70 -32.72 -15.43
C LEU A 11 -0.10 -32.00 -14.34
N LEU A 12 -1.16 -32.61 -13.83
CA LEU A 12 -1.93 -32.06 -12.72
C LEU A 12 -1.13 -31.97 -11.42
N LYS A 13 -0.28 -32.97 -11.14
CA LYS A 13 0.63 -32.92 -9.96
C LYS A 13 1.61 -31.76 -10.04
N THR A 14 2.22 -31.56 -11.21
CA THR A 14 3.16 -30.44 -11.41
C THR A 14 2.47 -29.09 -11.33
N THR A 15 1.27 -28.97 -11.94
CA THR A 15 0.43 -27.77 -11.86
C THR A 15 0.02 -27.46 -10.42
N LEU A 16 -0.41 -28.48 -9.66
CA LEU A 16 -0.76 -28.30 -8.25
C LEU A 16 0.42 -27.80 -7.41
N LYS A 17 1.62 -28.37 -7.61
CA LYS A 17 2.83 -27.92 -6.93
C LYS A 17 3.16 -26.46 -7.26
N SER A 18 3.04 -26.09 -8.55
CA SER A 18 3.25 -24.69 -8.98
C SER A 18 2.23 -23.72 -8.35
N GLN A 19 0.95 -24.10 -8.32
CA GLN A 19 -0.12 -23.33 -7.70
C GLN A 19 0.12 -23.14 -6.19
N GLN A 20 0.52 -24.19 -5.47
CA GLN A 20 0.85 -24.12 -4.04
C GLN A 20 2.03 -23.20 -3.78
N ASN A 21 3.08 -23.26 -4.59
CA ASN A 21 4.23 -22.36 -4.48
C ASN A 21 3.81 -20.91 -4.76
N GLY A 22 3.05 -20.67 -5.82
CA GLY A 22 2.52 -19.34 -6.14
C GLY A 22 1.66 -18.76 -5.02
N HIS A 23 0.80 -19.60 -4.42
CA HIS A 23 -0.04 -19.21 -3.29
C HIS A 23 0.81 -18.80 -2.08
N ARG A 24 1.86 -19.55 -1.73
CA ARG A 24 2.79 -19.22 -0.65
C ARG A 24 3.47 -17.87 -0.91
N LEU A 25 4.03 -17.66 -2.11
CA LEU A 25 4.68 -16.41 -2.48
C LEU A 25 3.74 -15.19 -2.43
N LEU A 26 2.49 -15.35 -2.87
CA LEU A 26 1.49 -14.29 -2.78
C LEU A 26 1.12 -13.97 -1.32
N LYS A 27 1.03 -14.97 -0.45
CA LYS A 27 0.82 -14.76 1.00
C LYS A 27 1.99 -14.01 1.64
N GLU A 28 3.21 -14.39 1.32
CA GLU A 28 4.42 -13.70 1.80
C GLU A 28 4.44 -12.23 1.31
N LYS A 29 4.17 -12.01 0.01
CA LYS A 29 4.04 -10.66 -0.54
C LYS A 29 2.97 -9.84 0.19
N ARG A 30 1.78 -10.42 0.44
CA ARG A 30 0.71 -9.72 1.17
C ARG A 30 1.14 -9.33 2.58
N SER A 31 1.81 -10.24 3.30
CA SER A 31 2.32 -9.96 4.65
C SER A 31 3.34 -8.82 4.65
N GLY A 32 4.27 -8.81 3.71
CA GLY A 32 5.24 -7.71 3.55
C GLY A 32 4.57 -6.36 3.25
N LEU A 33 3.55 -6.35 2.38
CA LEU A 33 2.78 -5.14 2.09
C LEU A 33 2.01 -4.62 3.32
N ILE A 34 1.42 -5.52 4.12
CA ILE A 34 0.71 -5.16 5.36
C ILE A 34 1.69 -4.55 6.37
N LEU A 35 2.87 -5.13 6.56
CA LEU A 35 3.89 -4.58 7.45
C LEU A 35 4.31 -3.17 7.02
N SER A 36 4.58 -2.96 5.73
CA SER A 36 4.92 -1.64 5.18
C SER A 36 3.77 -0.65 5.37
N PHE A 37 2.52 -1.06 5.14
CA PHE A 37 1.34 -0.22 5.38
C PHE A 37 1.21 0.20 6.85
N LEU A 38 1.35 -0.73 7.79
CA LEU A 38 1.25 -0.45 9.23
C LEU A 38 2.35 0.52 9.68
N GLN A 39 3.57 0.36 9.15
CA GLN A 39 4.69 1.25 9.46
C GLN A 39 4.43 2.68 8.98
N LEU A 40 3.96 2.87 7.74
CA LEU A 40 3.61 4.19 7.21
C LEU A 40 2.39 4.80 7.93
N ALA A 41 1.39 4.00 8.27
CA ALA A 41 0.22 4.45 9.01
C ALA A 41 0.60 4.94 10.42
N LYS A 42 1.53 4.25 11.10
CA LYS A 42 2.06 4.68 12.41
C LYS A 42 2.81 6.00 12.30
N GLN A 43 3.65 6.16 11.26
CA GLN A 43 4.35 7.42 10.99
C GLN A 43 3.35 8.56 10.71
N GLY A 44 2.32 8.28 9.90
CA GLY A 44 1.26 9.24 9.59
C GLY A 44 0.52 9.73 10.83
N LYS A 45 0.12 8.82 11.74
CA LYS A 45 -0.54 9.18 13.00
C LYS A 45 0.35 10.06 13.90
N LYS A 46 1.63 9.72 14.01
CA LYS A 46 2.57 10.53 14.78
C LYS A 46 2.69 11.96 14.21
N LEU A 47 2.87 12.06 12.90
CA LEU A 47 2.98 13.35 12.23
C LEU A 47 1.66 14.16 12.32
N GLU A 48 0.51 13.50 12.26
CA GLU A 48 -0.81 14.13 12.41
C GLU A 48 -0.98 14.77 13.82
N SER A 49 -0.51 14.09 14.88
CA SER A 49 -0.51 14.66 16.23
C SER A 49 0.44 15.86 16.35
N GLU A 50 1.65 15.80 15.77
CA GLU A 50 2.59 16.90 15.73
C GLU A 50 2.03 18.12 14.97
N ILE A 51 1.40 17.89 13.83
CA ILE A 51 0.73 18.94 13.06
C ILE A 51 -0.41 19.57 13.86
N SER A 52 -1.20 18.79 14.59
CA SER A 52 -2.29 19.30 15.43
C SER A 52 -1.77 20.24 16.52
N THR A 53 -0.67 19.85 17.20
CA THR A 53 -0.04 20.69 18.22
C THR A 53 0.53 21.99 17.61
N ASN A 54 1.25 21.89 16.49
CA ASN A 54 1.82 23.05 15.81
C ASN A 54 0.74 24.00 15.28
N ARG A 55 -0.39 23.46 14.81
CA ARG A 55 -1.56 24.26 14.38
C ARG A 55 -2.10 25.12 15.54
N GLN A 56 -2.21 24.54 16.74
CA GLN A 56 -2.66 25.30 17.92
C GLN A 56 -1.69 26.43 18.25
N ALA A 57 -0.37 26.17 18.20
CA ALA A 57 0.66 27.19 18.42
C ALA A 57 0.59 28.33 17.38
N ILE A 58 0.33 27.98 16.09
CA ILE A 58 0.17 28.99 15.04
C ILE A 58 -1.09 29.82 15.27
N LEU A 59 -2.21 29.19 15.62
CA LEU A 59 -3.46 29.91 15.91
C LEU A 59 -3.30 30.88 17.10
N SER A 60 -2.63 30.46 18.17
CA SER A 60 -2.37 31.32 19.32
C SER A 60 -1.48 32.51 18.96
N SER A 61 -0.40 32.28 18.19
CA SER A 61 0.49 33.37 17.74
C SER A 61 -0.23 34.34 16.76
N TYR A 62 -1.11 33.81 15.92
CA TYR A 62 -1.93 34.63 15.02
C TYR A 62 -2.93 35.50 15.79
N LEU A 63 -3.64 34.95 16.77
CA LEU A 63 -4.55 35.70 17.63
C LEU A 63 -3.82 36.80 18.43
N GLN A 64 -2.62 36.51 18.93
CA GLN A 64 -1.78 37.52 19.55
C GLN A 64 -1.39 38.64 18.58
N SER A 65 -1.08 38.30 17.33
CA SER A 65 -0.74 39.30 16.31
C SER A 65 -1.94 40.21 15.98
N LEU A 66 -3.18 39.68 15.96
CA LEU A 66 -4.39 40.45 15.77
C LEU A 66 -4.64 41.48 16.88
N ASN A 67 -4.26 41.16 18.13
CA ASN A 67 -4.40 42.07 19.27
C ASN A 67 -3.36 43.18 19.29
N LEU A 68 -2.18 42.94 18.70
CA LEU A 68 -1.04 43.84 18.75
C LEU A 68 -0.84 44.69 17.48
N VAL A 69 -1.49 44.28 16.38
CA VAL A 69 -1.29 44.87 15.05
C VAL A 69 -2.63 45.20 14.44
N SER A 70 -2.78 46.38 13.83
CA SER A 70 -4.04 46.72 13.14
C SER A 70 -4.35 45.78 11.97
N PRO A 71 -5.63 45.46 11.69
CA PRO A 71 -6.01 44.57 10.58
C PRO A 71 -5.48 45.04 9.22
N ALA A 72 -5.44 46.35 8.99
CA ALA A 72 -4.88 46.94 7.76
C ALA A 72 -3.39 46.64 7.59
N SER A 73 -2.60 46.69 8.68
CA SER A 73 -1.18 46.36 8.65
C SER A 73 -0.96 44.87 8.43
N ILE A 74 -1.84 43.99 8.91
CA ILE A 74 -1.76 42.55 8.67
C ILE A 74 -2.03 42.26 7.20
N ASN A 75 -3.08 42.86 6.60
CA ASN A 75 -3.41 42.65 5.19
C ASN A 75 -2.25 43.09 4.27
N LEU A 76 -1.66 44.26 4.52
CA LEU A 76 -0.47 44.75 3.80
C LEU A 76 0.73 43.83 3.97
N SER A 77 0.88 43.19 5.15
CA SER A 77 1.99 42.28 5.45
C SER A 77 1.81 40.91 4.79
N LEU A 78 0.57 40.52 4.44
CA LEU A 78 0.22 39.26 3.80
C LEU A 78 0.07 39.38 2.27
N ASP A 79 0.20 40.59 1.72
CA ASP A 79 0.16 40.84 0.28
C ASP A 79 1.50 40.44 -0.37
N PHE A 80 1.79 39.16 -0.29
CA PHE A 80 2.94 38.57 -0.96
C PHE A 80 2.55 37.25 -1.64
N GLN A 81 3.20 36.95 -2.74
CA GLN A 81 3.05 35.65 -3.41
C GLN A 81 4.11 34.67 -2.89
N PRO A 82 3.72 33.65 -2.10
CA PRO A 82 4.64 32.63 -1.68
C PRO A 82 5.08 31.80 -2.88
N VAL A 83 6.38 31.58 -3.05
CA VAL A 83 6.91 30.67 -4.08
C VAL A 83 7.00 29.29 -3.50
N LEU A 84 6.25 28.37 -4.07
CA LEU A 84 6.25 26.96 -3.71
C LEU A 84 7.03 26.16 -4.75
N GLU A 85 8.15 25.60 -4.35
CA GLU A 85 8.92 24.66 -5.15
C GLU A 85 8.56 23.23 -4.76
N LEU A 86 7.97 22.49 -5.71
CA LEU A 86 7.62 21.08 -5.53
C LEU A 86 8.54 20.22 -6.40
N VAL A 87 9.29 19.34 -5.77
CA VAL A 87 10.09 18.32 -6.47
C VAL A 87 9.45 16.96 -6.22
N SER A 88 9.14 16.25 -7.29
CA SER A 88 8.59 14.90 -7.22
C SER A 88 9.62 13.86 -7.64
N SER A 89 9.74 12.79 -6.87
CA SER A 89 10.54 11.62 -7.19
C SER A 89 9.73 10.34 -7.06
N LYS A 90 10.11 9.28 -7.79
CA LYS A 90 9.44 7.97 -7.69
C LYS A 90 10.28 7.05 -6.82
N LYS A 91 9.67 6.49 -5.79
CA LYS A 91 10.25 5.47 -4.90
C LYS A 91 9.43 4.20 -4.95
N LYS A 92 10.08 3.04 -4.80
CA LYS A 92 9.38 1.76 -4.69
C LYS A 92 9.43 1.25 -3.25
N ILE A 93 8.26 0.93 -2.68
CA ILE A 93 8.14 0.29 -1.37
C ILE A 93 7.43 -1.06 -1.57
N SER A 94 8.08 -2.16 -1.22
CA SER A 94 7.55 -3.52 -1.40
C SER A 94 7.03 -3.80 -2.83
N GLY A 95 7.68 -3.22 -3.85
CA GLY A 95 7.31 -3.36 -5.26
C GLY A 95 6.20 -2.41 -5.74
N VAL A 96 5.64 -1.57 -4.88
CA VAL A 96 4.64 -0.55 -5.22
C VAL A 96 5.34 0.78 -5.48
N SER A 97 5.08 1.41 -6.62
CA SER A 97 5.61 2.74 -6.95
C SER A 97 4.84 3.81 -6.17
N ILE A 98 5.58 4.60 -5.40
CA ILE A 98 5.08 5.70 -4.58
C ILE A 98 5.72 6.99 -5.06
N ILE A 99 4.99 8.09 -5.05
CA ILE A 99 5.51 9.41 -5.35
C ILE A 99 6.02 10.03 -4.06
N GLU A 100 7.29 10.39 -4.02
CA GLU A 100 7.91 11.16 -2.94
C GLU A 100 7.90 12.63 -3.35
N LEU A 101 7.32 13.47 -2.49
CA LEU A 101 7.20 14.92 -2.73
C LEU A 101 8.10 15.65 -1.73
N THR A 102 8.96 16.51 -2.23
CA THR A 102 9.72 17.46 -1.40
C THR A 102 9.22 18.86 -1.73
N ALA A 103 8.79 19.59 -0.72
CA ALA A 103 8.29 20.93 -0.88
C ALA A 103 9.17 21.91 -0.13
N LYS A 104 9.54 22.99 -0.79
CA LYS A 104 10.18 24.16 -0.17
C LYS A 104 9.26 25.36 -0.33
N LEU A 105 8.93 25.98 0.79
CA LEU A 105 8.16 27.20 0.82
C LEU A 105 9.13 28.37 0.99
N ASN A 106 9.32 29.14 -0.05
CA ASN A 106 10.11 30.35 -0.01
C ASN A 106 9.20 31.53 0.36
N LEU A 107 9.38 32.02 1.59
CA LEU A 107 8.69 33.21 2.07
C LEU A 107 9.54 34.45 1.73
N PRO A 108 8.92 35.57 1.38
CA PRO A 108 9.62 36.80 1.10
C PRO A 108 10.40 37.33 2.32
N ASN A 109 11.26 38.33 2.09
CA ASN A 109 12.09 38.94 3.13
C ASN A 109 11.21 39.50 4.26
N ARG A 110 11.43 38.99 5.48
CA ARG A 110 10.59 39.25 6.67
C ARG A 110 11.02 40.51 7.46
N GLN A 111 12.13 41.15 7.08
CA GLN A 111 12.74 42.23 7.86
C GLN A 111 11.81 43.44 8.07
N ASN A 112 10.87 43.66 7.17
CA ASN A 112 9.94 44.79 7.24
C ASN A 112 8.62 44.48 7.97
N LEU A 113 8.43 43.22 8.44
CA LEU A 113 7.22 42.79 9.11
C LEU A 113 7.34 43.02 10.62
N ARG A 114 6.21 43.30 11.29
CA ARG A 114 6.18 43.35 12.76
C ARG A 114 6.42 41.96 13.35
N LEU A 115 7.16 41.94 14.50
CA LEU A 115 7.64 40.70 15.14
C LEU A 115 6.55 39.62 15.32
N PRO A 116 5.31 39.92 15.79
CA PRO A 116 4.28 38.88 15.96
C PRO A 116 3.90 38.19 14.63
N ILE A 117 3.86 38.97 13.53
CA ILE A 117 3.56 38.42 12.18
C ILE A 117 4.74 37.57 11.71
N GLN A 118 5.98 37.99 11.95
CA GLN A 118 7.16 37.19 11.59
C GLN A 118 7.16 35.81 12.28
N ILE A 119 6.80 35.77 13.57
CA ILE A 119 6.70 34.52 14.34
C ILE A 119 5.63 33.61 13.76
N THR A 120 4.44 34.15 13.45
CA THR A 120 3.33 33.38 12.86
C THR A 120 3.71 32.79 11.50
N LEU A 121 4.35 33.57 10.63
CA LEU A 121 4.83 33.11 9.33
C LEU A 121 5.96 32.07 9.45
N ALA A 122 6.86 32.22 10.41
CA ALA A 122 7.90 31.25 10.67
C ALA A 122 7.31 29.90 11.11
N ASN A 123 6.35 29.93 12.03
CA ASN A 123 5.65 28.72 12.49
C ASN A 123 4.88 28.04 11.34
N PHE A 124 4.23 28.84 10.48
CA PHE A 124 3.55 28.30 9.29
C PHE A 124 4.53 27.68 8.31
N ALA A 125 5.67 28.31 8.03
CA ALA A 125 6.69 27.78 7.15
C ALA A 125 7.27 26.44 7.66
N ASN A 126 7.39 26.29 8.97
CA ASN A 126 7.84 25.03 9.58
C ASN A 126 6.76 23.93 9.54
N LEU A 127 5.46 24.31 9.57
CA LEU A 127 4.36 23.36 9.48
C LEU A 127 4.16 22.82 8.06
N PHE A 128 4.40 23.65 7.05
CA PHE A 128 4.07 23.35 5.67
C PHE A 128 4.74 22.07 5.12
N PRO A 129 6.05 21.83 5.30
CA PRO A 129 6.69 20.57 4.88
C PRO A 129 6.06 19.34 5.53
N ASN A 130 5.63 19.45 6.79
CA ASN A 130 4.97 18.37 7.51
C ASN A 130 3.60 18.03 6.90
N LEU A 131 2.84 19.02 6.44
CA LEU A 131 1.59 18.82 5.73
C LEU A 131 1.79 18.07 4.40
N ILE A 132 2.80 18.43 3.63
CA ILE A 132 3.14 17.74 2.38
C ILE A 132 3.57 16.29 2.67
N THR A 133 4.40 16.08 3.68
CA THR A 133 4.82 14.73 4.10
C THR A 133 3.62 13.90 4.55
N LEU A 134 2.68 14.48 5.31
CA LEU A 134 1.45 13.79 5.71
C LEU A 134 0.59 13.39 4.51
N SER A 135 0.41 14.30 3.55
CA SER A 135 -0.31 14.04 2.30
C SER A 135 0.32 12.89 1.52
N GLN A 136 1.65 12.89 1.40
CA GLN A 136 2.42 11.82 0.77
C GLN A 136 2.25 10.48 1.49
N LEU A 137 2.32 10.45 2.82
CA LEU A 137 2.10 9.23 3.60
C LEU A 137 0.67 8.68 3.39
N LYS A 138 -0.35 9.56 3.37
CA LYS A 138 -1.74 9.17 3.10
C LYS A 138 -1.89 8.54 1.69
N THR A 139 -1.34 9.17 0.67
CA THR A 139 -1.36 8.66 -0.71
C THR A 139 -0.61 7.32 -0.83
N SER A 140 0.53 7.20 -0.14
CA SER A 140 1.31 5.97 -0.09
C SER A 140 0.54 4.83 0.58
N CYS A 141 -0.13 5.09 1.70
CA CYS A 141 -1.01 4.14 2.36
C CYS A 141 -2.18 3.70 1.45
N GLN A 142 -2.79 4.62 0.73
CA GLN A 142 -3.86 4.29 -0.22
C GLN A 142 -3.36 3.37 -1.35
N SER A 143 -2.19 3.65 -1.92
CA SER A 143 -1.58 2.82 -2.96
C SER A 143 -1.25 1.42 -2.46
N LEU A 144 -0.69 1.29 -1.25
CA LEU A 144 -0.43 0.00 -0.62
C LEU A 144 -1.73 -0.77 -0.32
N ALA A 145 -2.78 -0.10 0.18
CA ALA A 145 -4.07 -0.72 0.46
C ALA A 145 -4.72 -1.29 -0.82
N LEU A 146 -4.62 -0.58 -1.94
CA LEU A 146 -5.11 -1.06 -3.23
C LEU A 146 -4.34 -2.30 -3.70
N GLU A 147 -3.01 -2.31 -3.57
CA GLU A 147 -2.20 -3.48 -3.94
C GLU A 147 -2.46 -4.67 -3.00
N ILE A 148 -2.63 -4.46 -1.69
CA ILE A 148 -3.03 -5.51 -0.73
C ILE A 148 -4.36 -6.13 -1.15
N LYS A 149 -5.35 -5.31 -1.51
CA LYS A 149 -6.66 -5.78 -2.01
C LYS A 149 -6.53 -6.59 -3.30
N LYS A 150 -5.68 -6.16 -4.22
CA LYS A 150 -5.39 -6.87 -5.47
C LYS A 150 -4.74 -8.22 -5.21
N VAL A 151 -3.71 -8.26 -4.36
CA VAL A 151 -3.02 -9.52 -4.00
C VAL A 151 -3.97 -10.47 -3.26
N ALA A 152 -4.83 -9.98 -2.37
CA ALA A 152 -5.85 -10.79 -1.71
C ALA A 152 -6.80 -11.46 -2.71
N ARG A 153 -7.26 -10.73 -3.74
CA ARG A 153 -8.09 -11.32 -4.82
C ARG A 153 -7.32 -12.39 -5.61
N GLN A 154 -6.02 -12.16 -5.88
CA GLN A 154 -5.19 -13.15 -6.57
C GLN A 154 -5.03 -14.43 -5.73
N ILE A 155 -4.86 -14.31 -4.41
CA ILE A 155 -4.80 -15.45 -3.48
C ILE A 155 -6.09 -16.25 -3.55
N ASN A 156 -7.26 -15.61 -3.40
CA ASN A 156 -8.56 -16.29 -3.44
C ASN A 156 -8.80 -17.00 -4.78
N ASN A 157 -8.47 -16.35 -5.90
CA ASN A 157 -8.60 -16.97 -7.22
C ASN A 157 -7.67 -18.19 -7.39
N LEU A 158 -6.46 -18.10 -6.83
CA LEU A 158 -5.51 -19.21 -6.89
C LEU A 158 -5.94 -20.37 -5.97
N GLU A 159 -6.52 -20.10 -4.81
CA GLU A 159 -7.12 -21.10 -3.92
C GLU A 159 -8.25 -21.86 -4.62
N GLN A 160 -9.16 -21.16 -5.29
CA GLN A 160 -10.23 -21.81 -6.07
C GLN A 160 -9.68 -22.72 -7.16
N LYS A 161 -8.69 -22.24 -7.93
CA LYS A 161 -8.04 -23.06 -8.97
C LYS A 161 -7.31 -24.27 -8.38
N THR A 162 -6.65 -24.10 -7.24
CA THR A 162 -5.95 -25.18 -6.54
C THR A 162 -6.92 -26.24 -6.07
N ASN A 163 -8.05 -25.85 -5.50
CA ASN A 163 -9.12 -26.77 -5.08
C ASN A 163 -9.69 -27.55 -6.27
N GLN A 164 -9.96 -26.87 -7.39
CA GLN A 164 -10.41 -27.54 -8.60
C GLN A 164 -9.39 -28.55 -9.13
N THR A 165 -8.12 -28.17 -9.20
CA THR A 165 -7.03 -29.06 -9.62
C THR A 165 -6.89 -30.28 -8.69
N GLN A 166 -7.13 -30.12 -7.39
CA GLN A 166 -7.15 -31.22 -6.43
C GLN A 166 -8.31 -32.20 -6.66
N LEU A 167 -9.50 -31.68 -6.99
CA LEU A 167 -10.66 -32.51 -7.34
C LEU A 167 -10.41 -33.30 -8.62
N ASP A 168 -9.91 -32.63 -9.65
CA ASP A 168 -9.57 -33.27 -10.92
C ASP A 168 -8.50 -34.37 -10.73
N LEU A 169 -7.50 -34.09 -9.88
CA LEU A 169 -6.45 -35.06 -9.57
C LEU A 169 -7.00 -36.29 -8.82
N LYS A 170 -7.92 -36.09 -7.85
CA LYS A 170 -8.60 -37.20 -7.16
C LYS A 170 -9.40 -38.03 -8.15
N PHE A 171 -10.20 -37.41 -9.04
CA PHE A 171 -10.98 -38.09 -10.04
C PHE A 171 -10.12 -38.95 -10.97
N ILE A 172 -9.03 -38.39 -11.54
CA ILE A 172 -8.16 -39.15 -12.44
C ILE A 172 -7.48 -40.31 -11.72
N LYS A 173 -7.07 -40.10 -10.47
CA LYS A 173 -6.44 -41.15 -9.67
C LYS A 173 -7.40 -42.32 -9.43
N GLN A 174 -8.64 -42.02 -9.02
CA GLN A 174 -9.68 -43.03 -8.82
C GLN A 174 -9.98 -43.81 -10.12
N ALA A 175 -10.18 -43.12 -11.24
CA ALA A 175 -10.45 -43.76 -12.51
C ALA A 175 -9.28 -44.65 -12.99
N LEU A 176 -8.04 -44.26 -12.72
CA LEU A 176 -6.88 -45.12 -13.05
C LEU A 176 -6.77 -46.35 -12.12
N ASP A 177 -7.07 -46.18 -10.84
CA ASP A 177 -7.07 -47.29 -9.87
C ASP A 177 -8.17 -48.30 -10.19
N GLU A 178 -9.38 -47.84 -10.52
CA GLU A 178 -10.49 -48.69 -10.96
C GLU A 178 -10.13 -49.49 -12.23
N ARG A 179 -9.52 -48.82 -13.22
CA ARG A 179 -9.07 -49.49 -14.46
C ARG A 179 -8.02 -50.55 -14.19
N SER A 180 -7.04 -50.24 -13.34
CA SER A 180 -6.01 -51.21 -12.92
C SER A 180 -6.60 -52.41 -12.18
N ASN A 181 -7.63 -52.21 -11.35
CA ASN A 181 -8.32 -53.30 -10.63
C ASN A 181 -9.14 -54.17 -11.60
N LEU A 182 -9.82 -53.58 -12.58
CA LEU A 182 -10.52 -54.31 -13.61
C LEU A 182 -9.56 -55.18 -14.47
N GLU A 183 -8.42 -54.62 -14.87
CA GLU A 183 -7.39 -55.34 -15.64
C GLU A 183 -6.86 -56.53 -14.82
N LYS A 184 -6.61 -56.36 -13.51
CA LYS A 184 -6.20 -57.48 -12.62
C LYS A 184 -7.28 -58.58 -12.51
N ALA A 185 -8.54 -58.15 -12.34
CA ALA A 185 -9.67 -59.11 -12.23
C ALA A 185 -9.91 -59.91 -13.53
N THR A 186 -9.71 -59.28 -14.70
CA THR A 186 -9.81 -59.99 -15.99
C THR A 186 -8.65 -60.98 -16.16
N LEU A 187 -7.40 -60.60 -15.75
CA LEU A 187 -6.28 -61.52 -15.80
C LEU A 187 -6.49 -62.75 -14.91
N ILE A 188 -7.01 -62.58 -13.70
CA ILE A 188 -7.31 -63.73 -12.80
C ILE A 188 -8.33 -64.64 -13.44
N LYS A 189 -9.37 -64.13 -14.10
CA LYS A 189 -10.39 -64.96 -14.78
C LYS A 189 -9.88 -65.72 -16.03
N THR A 190 -8.83 -65.22 -16.67
CA THR A 190 -8.23 -65.87 -17.85
C THR A 190 -7.24 -66.97 -17.49
N PHE A 191 -6.77 -67.02 -16.23
CA PHE A 191 -5.85 -68.06 -15.73
C PHE A 191 -6.51 -69.10 -14.80
N SER A 192 -7.83 -68.94 -14.55
CA SER A 192 -8.66 -69.96 -13.86
C SER A 192 -9.48 -70.77 -14.85
#